data_0149a8e6f0346a1332105ce3443ca671
#
_entry.id   0149a8e6f0346a1332105ce3443ca671
#
_cell.length_a   1.000
_cell.length_b   1.000
_cell.length_c   1.000
_cell.angle_alpha   90.00
_cell.angle_beta   90.00
_cell.angle_gamma   90.00
#
_symmetry.space_group_name_H-M   'P 1'
#
loop_
_entity.id
_entity.type
_entity.pdbx_description
1 polymer ?
#
loop_
_entity_poly.entity_id
_entity_poly.type
_entity_poly.pdbx_seq_one_letter_code
_entity_poly.pdbx_strand_id
1 'polypeptide(L)'
;MFGYVRGVKDLLSPEDAQRYEGVYCGLCHVLKERYGHRTQFILNFDFVFLAILLAQPEEACTFPACACPYKPWKKKACWPVNPALEAAADASVILTWWKLRDSVRDGDWKERTLSRSACLALKGPYRKAAALRPEFNTLVRDCLEELHRLEEANTPSLDRTADTFARILQGAATQLDPPWRASAVGQILYHVGRWIYLVDAWDDLPEDKLSGSYNPILARFGQEAEAQQDYIRNTLHDSLGVADTAFTLLDWGEWEPLLGHILGTGLHAVEEAVFTGQWKKKQKKPHQM
;
A
#
# COMPACT_ATOMS: atom_id res chain seq x y z
N MET A 1 -5.62 6.40 1.09
CA MET A 1 -5.31 5.17 0.32
C MET A 1 -3.94 4.56 0.65
N PHE A 2 -2.86 5.29 1.02
CA PHE A 2 -1.58 4.70 1.43
C PHE A 2 -1.33 4.90 2.92
N GLY A 3 -0.54 3.99 3.52
CA GLY A 3 -0.10 4.06 4.90
C GLY A 3 -0.86 3.16 5.86
N TYR A 4 -1.81 2.35 5.36
CA TYR A 4 -2.59 1.46 6.19
C TYR A 4 -1.87 0.13 6.50
N VAL A 5 -0.99 -0.35 5.62
CA VAL A 5 -0.30 -1.63 5.82
C VAL A 5 0.98 -1.43 6.61
N ARG A 6 0.96 -1.76 7.89
CA ARG A 6 2.12 -1.64 8.78
C ARG A 6 2.08 -2.59 9.95
N GLY A 7 3.26 -2.94 10.46
CA GLY A 7 3.38 -3.63 11.73
C GLY A 7 3.21 -2.68 12.93
N VAL A 8 2.80 -3.23 14.05
CA VAL A 8 2.78 -2.52 15.34
C VAL A 8 4.16 -2.64 15.97
N LYS A 9 4.94 -1.56 15.90
CA LYS A 9 6.37 -1.57 16.27
C LYS A 9 6.64 -2.08 17.69
N ASP A 10 5.80 -1.68 18.65
CA ASP A 10 5.95 -2.05 20.06
C ASP A 10 5.66 -3.53 20.34
N LEU A 11 5.07 -4.25 19.38
CA LEU A 11 4.76 -5.68 19.46
C LEU A 11 5.67 -6.54 18.59
N LEU A 12 6.57 -5.93 17.79
CA LEU A 12 7.57 -6.65 17.02
C LEU A 12 8.72 -7.12 17.94
N SER A 13 9.26 -8.29 17.64
CA SER A 13 10.54 -8.68 18.21
C SER A 13 11.64 -7.67 17.82
N PRO A 14 12.70 -7.50 18.63
CA PRO A 14 13.81 -6.61 18.25
C PRO A 14 14.42 -6.97 16.89
N GLU A 15 14.46 -8.25 16.56
CA GLU A 15 14.98 -8.76 15.31
C GLU A 15 14.06 -8.39 14.12
N ASP A 16 12.76 -8.62 14.24
CA ASP A 16 11.80 -8.26 13.20
C ASP A 16 11.69 -6.75 13.01
N ALA A 17 11.77 -5.98 14.10
CA ALA A 17 11.84 -4.52 14.03
C ALA A 17 13.09 -4.05 13.26
N GLN A 18 14.24 -4.69 13.49
CA GLN A 18 15.47 -4.40 12.75
C GLN A 18 15.36 -4.80 11.27
N ARG A 19 14.79 -5.97 10.96
CA ARG A 19 14.53 -6.41 9.59
C ARG A 19 13.61 -5.43 8.87
N TYR A 20 12.51 -5.05 9.51
CA TYR A 20 11.53 -4.13 8.95
C TYR A 20 12.12 -2.74 8.63
N GLU A 21 12.90 -2.18 9.57
CA GLU A 21 13.66 -0.94 9.33
C GLU A 21 14.75 -1.13 8.26
N GLY A 22 15.36 -2.30 8.18
CA GLY A 22 16.37 -2.64 7.18
C GLY A 22 15.80 -2.68 5.75
N VAL A 23 14.62 -3.26 5.57
CA VAL A 23 13.90 -3.22 4.28
C VAL A 23 13.49 -1.79 3.90
N TYR A 24 12.97 -1.01 4.86
CA TYR A 24 12.65 0.41 4.66
C TYR A 24 13.88 1.21 4.18
N CYS A 25 15.04 0.98 4.80
CA CYS A 25 16.28 1.62 4.37
C CYS A 25 16.74 1.13 2.99
N GLY A 26 16.66 -0.17 2.71
CA GLY A 26 16.95 -0.74 1.39
C GLY A 26 16.10 -0.13 0.29
N LEU A 27 14.78 -0.06 0.49
CA LEU A 27 13.86 0.56 -0.45
C LEU A 27 14.15 2.06 -0.66
N CYS A 28 14.54 2.78 0.40
CA CYS A 28 14.98 4.17 0.34
C CYS A 28 16.19 4.35 -0.59
N HIS A 29 17.18 3.43 -0.50
CA HIS A 29 18.35 3.44 -1.37
C HIS A 29 17.99 3.14 -2.82
N VAL A 30 17.20 2.10 -3.07
CA VAL A 30 16.75 1.71 -4.41
C VAL A 30 15.98 2.86 -5.09
N LEU A 31 15.06 3.50 -4.38
CA LEU A 31 14.32 4.66 -4.89
C LEU A 31 15.26 5.80 -5.30
N LYS A 32 16.24 6.12 -4.43
CA LYS A 32 17.21 7.18 -4.72
C LYS A 32 18.09 6.85 -5.92
N GLU A 33 18.67 5.67 -5.96
CA GLU A 33 19.62 5.26 -7.00
C GLU A 33 18.93 5.09 -8.35
N ARG A 34 17.73 4.50 -8.33
CA ARG A 34 16.98 4.19 -9.55
C ARG A 34 16.24 5.40 -10.11
N TYR A 35 15.72 6.28 -9.25
CA TYR A 35 14.79 7.35 -9.62
C TYR A 35 15.18 8.75 -9.14
N GLY A 36 16.24 8.86 -8.33
CA GLY A 36 16.75 10.13 -7.80
C GLY A 36 16.14 10.51 -6.46
N HIS A 37 16.74 11.50 -5.79
CA HIS A 37 16.43 11.88 -4.42
C HIS A 37 14.96 12.22 -4.14
N ARG A 38 14.23 12.75 -5.13
CA ARG A 38 12.84 13.17 -4.96
C ARG A 38 11.89 12.00 -4.71
N THR A 39 12.23 10.81 -5.19
CA THR A 39 11.38 9.63 -4.99
C THR A 39 11.45 9.04 -3.57
N GLN A 40 12.40 9.46 -2.77
CA GLN A 40 12.46 9.07 -1.37
C GLN A 40 11.28 9.61 -0.54
N PHE A 41 10.61 10.68 -1.01
CA PHE A 41 9.43 11.24 -0.33
C PHE A 41 8.15 10.40 -0.52
N ILE A 42 8.15 9.47 -1.48
CA ILE A 42 7.02 8.54 -1.65
C ILE A 42 7.18 7.24 -0.86
N LEU A 43 8.31 7.06 -0.18
CA LEU A 43 8.59 5.88 0.65
C LEU A 43 7.60 5.78 1.81
N ASN A 44 6.97 4.62 1.94
CA ASN A 44 6.07 4.29 3.04
C ASN A 44 6.12 2.79 3.35
N PHE A 45 5.45 2.39 4.43
CA PHE A 45 5.47 1.00 4.89
C PHE A 45 4.63 0.05 4.04
N ASP A 46 3.65 0.52 3.27
CA ASP A 46 2.90 -0.34 2.35
C ASP A 46 3.84 -0.95 1.29
N PHE A 47 4.79 -0.15 0.78
CA PHE A 47 5.77 -0.65 -0.19
C PHE A 47 6.90 -1.47 0.45
N VAL A 48 7.16 -1.28 1.74
CA VAL A 48 8.04 -2.18 2.51
C VAL A 48 7.37 -3.55 2.64
N PHE A 49 6.09 -3.59 2.99
CA PHE A 49 5.32 -4.84 3.01
C PHE A 49 5.32 -5.52 1.63
N LEU A 50 5.07 -4.76 0.57
CA LEU A 50 5.13 -5.28 -0.79
C LEU A 50 6.50 -5.89 -1.11
N ALA A 51 7.60 -5.22 -0.78
CA ALA A 51 8.94 -5.73 -1.01
C ALA A 51 9.18 -7.07 -0.29
N ILE A 52 8.72 -7.20 0.96
CA ILE A 52 8.85 -8.45 1.73
C ILE A 52 8.01 -9.57 1.11
N LEU A 53 6.78 -9.30 0.68
CA LEU A 53 5.92 -10.29 0.02
C LEU A 53 6.50 -10.79 -1.31
N LEU A 54 7.20 -9.93 -2.04
CA LEU A 54 7.82 -10.26 -3.32
C LEU A 54 9.19 -10.95 -3.15
N ALA A 55 9.75 -10.99 -1.94
CA ALA A 55 11.02 -11.65 -1.66
C ALA A 55 10.93 -13.17 -1.88
N GLN A 56 12.01 -13.76 -2.37
CA GLN A 56 12.11 -15.23 -2.43
C GLN A 56 12.50 -15.77 -1.05
N PRO A 57 12.01 -16.96 -0.65
CA PRO A 57 12.33 -17.55 0.66
C PRO A 57 13.82 -17.75 0.89
N GLU A 58 14.56 -18.02 -0.19
CA GLU A 58 16.00 -18.27 -0.17
C GLU A 58 16.84 -16.99 -0.14
N GLU A 59 16.23 -15.83 -0.32
CA GLU A 59 16.96 -14.56 -0.25
C GLU A 59 17.46 -14.32 1.18
N ALA A 60 18.78 -14.21 1.30
CA ALA A 60 19.43 -14.02 2.59
C ALA A 60 18.93 -12.74 3.29
N CYS A 61 18.43 -12.89 4.49
CA CYS A 61 18.04 -11.79 5.38
C CYS A 61 19.26 -11.12 6.02
N THR A 62 20.21 -10.70 5.21
CA THR A 62 21.42 -9.99 5.67
C THR A 62 21.22 -8.48 5.57
N PHE A 63 21.61 -7.75 6.59
CA PHE A 63 21.43 -6.32 6.69
C PHE A 63 22.75 -5.61 6.96
N PRO A 64 23.66 -5.47 5.96
CA PRO A 64 24.90 -4.73 6.12
C PRO A 64 24.63 -3.26 6.49
N ALA A 65 25.60 -2.66 7.17
CA ALA A 65 25.51 -1.25 7.52
C ALA A 65 25.71 -0.37 6.27
N CYS A 66 24.74 0.50 5.98
CA CYS A 66 24.80 1.49 4.92
C CYS A 66 24.67 2.92 5.45
N ALA A 67 25.17 3.91 4.71
CA ALA A 67 25.02 5.31 5.05
C ALA A 67 23.58 5.76 4.73
N CYS A 68 22.89 6.39 5.70
CA CYS A 68 21.55 6.92 5.47
C CYS A 68 21.58 8.02 4.38
N PRO A 69 20.74 7.95 3.32
CA PRO A 69 20.75 8.95 2.26
C PRO A 69 20.42 10.39 2.70
N TYR A 70 19.67 10.53 3.81
CA TYR A 70 19.32 11.84 4.40
C TYR A 70 20.34 12.32 5.46
N LYS A 71 21.01 11.36 6.14
CA LYS A 71 21.97 11.64 7.22
C LYS A 71 23.20 10.77 6.99
N PRO A 72 24.11 11.15 6.04
CA PRO A 72 25.23 10.28 5.63
C PRO A 72 26.18 9.86 6.75
N TRP A 73 26.18 10.62 7.86
CA TRP A 73 26.95 10.29 9.06
C TRP A 73 26.31 9.20 9.93
N LYS A 74 25.04 8.84 9.68
CA LYS A 74 24.38 7.73 10.37
C LYS A 74 24.44 6.47 9.52
N LYS A 75 24.98 5.40 10.10
CA LYS A 75 24.90 4.06 9.53
C LYS A 75 23.64 3.38 10.02
N LYS A 76 22.94 2.70 9.12
CA LYS A 76 21.75 1.90 9.40
C LYS A 76 21.89 0.53 8.77
N ALA A 77 21.25 -0.48 9.33
CA ALA A 77 21.08 -1.76 8.67
C ALA A 77 20.23 -1.55 7.41
N CYS A 78 20.66 -2.10 6.27
CA CYS A 78 19.91 -1.98 5.01
C CYS A 78 19.87 -3.34 4.33
N TRP A 79 18.68 -3.72 3.85
CA TRP A 79 18.59 -4.86 2.97
C TRP A 79 19.26 -4.53 1.63
N PRO A 80 20.17 -5.37 1.14
CA PRO A 80 20.86 -5.13 -0.13
C PRO A 80 19.88 -5.04 -1.30
N VAL A 81 20.27 -4.33 -2.36
CA VAL A 81 19.49 -4.25 -3.60
C VAL A 81 19.21 -5.65 -4.13
N ASN A 82 17.96 -5.93 -4.39
CA ASN A 82 17.47 -7.20 -4.90
C ASN A 82 16.21 -6.98 -5.77
N PRO A 83 15.78 -8.01 -6.54
CA PRO A 83 14.63 -7.88 -7.43
C PRO A 83 13.32 -7.47 -6.74
N ALA A 84 13.09 -7.89 -5.50
CA ALA A 84 11.89 -7.56 -4.74
C ALA A 84 11.84 -6.07 -4.37
N LEU A 85 12.95 -5.51 -3.89
CA LEU A 85 13.09 -4.07 -3.63
C LEU A 85 12.93 -3.25 -4.91
N GLU A 86 13.49 -3.71 -6.03
CA GLU A 86 13.34 -3.03 -7.33
C GLU A 86 11.89 -3.04 -7.80
N ALA A 87 11.21 -4.20 -7.68
CA ALA A 87 9.79 -4.33 -8.04
C ALA A 87 8.89 -3.41 -7.18
N ALA A 88 9.12 -3.38 -5.87
CA ALA A 88 8.39 -2.51 -4.96
C ALA A 88 8.65 -1.02 -5.24
N ALA A 89 9.90 -0.65 -5.57
CA ALA A 89 10.24 0.72 -5.98
C ALA A 89 9.55 1.13 -7.28
N ASP A 90 9.56 0.26 -8.30
CA ASP A 90 8.88 0.49 -9.58
C ASP A 90 7.37 0.69 -9.35
N ALA A 91 6.74 -0.22 -8.58
CA ALA A 91 5.32 -0.14 -8.24
C ALA A 91 4.99 1.13 -7.46
N SER A 92 5.83 1.52 -6.48
CA SER A 92 5.60 2.72 -5.67
C SER A 92 5.58 4.00 -6.51
N VAL A 93 6.47 4.11 -7.50
CA VAL A 93 6.53 5.26 -8.41
C VAL A 93 5.29 5.29 -9.32
N ILE A 94 4.89 4.14 -9.89
CA ILE A 94 3.71 4.03 -10.77
C ILE A 94 2.45 4.40 -9.98
N LEU A 95 2.22 3.77 -8.82
CA LEU A 95 1.01 3.98 -8.01
C LEU A 95 0.92 5.42 -7.49
N THR A 96 2.04 5.98 -7.02
CA THR A 96 2.05 7.38 -6.55
C THR A 96 1.77 8.36 -7.70
N TRP A 97 2.32 8.11 -8.89
CA TRP A 97 2.03 8.93 -10.06
C TRP A 97 0.54 8.95 -10.40
N TRP A 98 -0.09 7.78 -10.47
CA TRP A 98 -1.51 7.68 -10.79
C TRP A 98 -2.39 8.30 -9.71
N LYS A 99 -2.07 8.09 -8.42
CA LYS A 99 -2.77 8.75 -7.31
C LYS A 99 -2.69 10.29 -7.42
N LEU A 100 -1.51 10.83 -7.72
CA LEU A 100 -1.36 12.29 -7.90
C LEU A 100 -2.15 12.80 -9.09
N ARG A 101 -2.26 12.02 -10.16
CA ARG A 101 -3.10 12.39 -11.32
C ARG A 101 -4.58 12.41 -10.98
N ASP A 102 -5.02 11.48 -10.15
CA ASP A 102 -6.37 11.44 -9.62
C ASP A 102 -6.65 12.70 -8.77
N SER A 103 -5.81 13.01 -7.79
CA SER A 103 -5.90 14.26 -7.02
C SER A 103 -5.82 15.55 -7.87
N VAL A 104 -5.17 15.54 -9.02
CA VAL A 104 -5.20 16.67 -9.97
C VAL A 104 -6.57 16.82 -10.63
N ARG A 105 -7.31 15.72 -10.79
CA ARG A 105 -8.63 15.69 -11.41
C ARG A 105 -9.72 16.11 -10.43
N ASP A 106 -9.74 15.51 -9.25
CA ASP A 106 -10.86 15.53 -8.31
C ASP A 106 -10.62 16.39 -7.06
N GLY A 107 -9.37 16.72 -6.72
CA GLY A 107 -9.00 17.51 -5.56
C GLY A 107 -9.43 18.98 -5.62
N ASP A 108 -9.42 19.65 -4.46
CA ASP A 108 -9.63 21.10 -4.37
C ASP A 108 -8.50 21.89 -5.08
N TRP A 109 -8.63 23.22 -5.24
CA TRP A 109 -7.65 24.00 -5.98
C TRP A 109 -6.22 23.95 -5.40
N LYS A 110 -6.09 23.84 -4.06
CA LYS A 110 -4.78 23.74 -3.38
C LYS A 110 -4.16 22.36 -3.58
N GLU A 111 -4.96 21.32 -3.39
CA GLU A 111 -4.56 19.94 -3.62
C GLU A 111 -4.17 19.72 -5.10
N ARG A 112 -4.98 20.23 -6.03
CA ARG A 112 -4.68 20.19 -7.48
C ARG A 112 -3.36 20.85 -7.83
N THR A 113 -3.05 22.02 -7.23
CA THR A 113 -1.80 22.75 -7.49
C THR A 113 -0.60 22.00 -6.93
N LEU A 114 -0.70 21.46 -5.71
CA LEU A 114 0.35 20.67 -5.09
C LEU A 114 0.60 19.38 -5.90
N SER A 115 -0.48 18.66 -6.25
CA SER A 115 -0.41 17.42 -7.01
C SER A 115 0.14 17.62 -8.42
N ARG A 116 -0.17 18.74 -9.10
CA ARG A 116 0.46 19.11 -10.38
C ARG A 116 1.97 19.28 -10.26
N SER A 117 2.42 19.96 -9.21
CA SER A 117 3.85 20.17 -8.97
C SER A 117 4.56 18.85 -8.67
N ALA A 118 3.94 17.97 -7.88
CA ALA A 118 4.45 16.64 -7.58
C ALA A 118 4.48 15.74 -8.83
N CYS A 119 3.45 15.79 -9.68
CA CYS A 119 3.43 15.11 -10.98
C CYS A 119 4.58 15.56 -11.87
N LEU A 120 4.87 16.86 -11.95
CA LEU A 120 6.01 17.35 -12.73
C LEU A 120 7.34 16.79 -12.19
N ALA A 121 7.49 16.77 -10.88
CA ALA A 121 8.70 16.24 -10.22
C ALA A 121 8.88 14.72 -10.45
N LEU A 122 7.79 13.96 -10.51
CA LEU A 122 7.80 12.50 -10.70
C LEU A 122 7.69 12.06 -12.17
N LYS A 123 7.52 12.98 -13.13
CA LYS A 123 7.31 12.64 -14.55
C LYS A 123 8.44 11.77 -15.14
N GLY A 124 9.69 12.10 -14.84
CA GLY A 124 10.85 11.32 -15.29
C GLY A 124 10.90 9.94 -14.65
N PRO A 125 10.89 9.83 -13.29
CA PRO A 125 10.76 8.59 -12.57
C PRO A 125 9.63 7.69 -13.08
N TYR A 126 8.41 8.24 -13.23
CA TYR A 126 7.26 7.51 -13.74
C TYR A 126 7.49 6.92 -15.14
N ARG A 127 8.01 7.72 -16.09
CA ARG A 127 8.29 7.22 -17.44
C ARG A 127 9.25 6.05 -17.43
N LYS A 128 10.29 6.11 -16.58
CA LYS A 128 11.24 5.02 -16.41
C LYS A 128 10.57 3.79 -15.80
N ALA A 129 9.82 3.93 -14.73
CA ALA A 129 9.12 2.81 -14.07
C ALA A 129 8.08 2.17 -15.00
N ALA A 130 7.28 2.97 -15.71
CA ALA A 130 6.29 2.49 -16.68
C ALA A 130 6.92 1.72 -17.85
N ALA A 131 8.12 2.12 -18.29
CA ALA A 131 8.86 1.39 -19.32
C ALA A 131 9.44 0.06 -18.81
N LEU A 132 9.79 -0.03 -17.52
CA LEU A 132 10.28 -1.25 -16.88
C LEU A 132 9.15 -2.23 -16.54
N ARG A 133 7.94 -1.73 -16.27
CA ARG A 133 6.75 -2.50 -15.88
C ARG A 133 5.53 -2.10 -16.74
N PRO A 134 5.57 -2.30 -18.06
CA PRO A 134 4.52 -1.80 -18.96
C PRO A 134 3.16 -2.46 -18.72
N GLU A 135 3.14 -3.76 -18.43
CA GLU A 135 1.90 -4.49 -18.14
C GLU A 135 1.26 -4.02 -16.84
N PHE A 136 2.06 -3.87 -15.78
CA PHE A 136 1.57 -3.35 -14.49
C PHE A 136 1.07 -1.92 -14.62
N ASN A 137 1.78 -1.05 -15.34
CA ASN A 137 1.33 0.33 -15.58
C ASN A 137 0.01 0.38 -16.37
N THR A 138 -0.16 -0.51 -17.36
CA THR A 138 -1.41 -0.62 -18.12
C THR A 138 -2.56 -1.08 -17.23
N LEU A 139 -2.34 -2.12 -16.42
CA LEU A 139 -3.32 -2.61 -15.45
C LEU A 139 -3.76 -1.51 -14.46
N VAL A 140 -2.81 -0.78 -13.89
CA VAL A 140 -3.10 0.34 -12.97
C VAL A 140 -3.99 1.38 -13.64
N ARG A 141 -3.64 1.79 -14.86
CA ARG A 141 -4.43 2.75 -15.63
C ARG A 141 -5.87 2.23 -15.84
N ASP A 142 -6.00 1.03 -16.36
CA ASP A 142 -7.30 0.48 -16.77
C ASP A 142 -8.22 0.27 -15.55
N CYS A 143 -7.67 -0.20 -14.42
CA CYS A 143 -8.41 -0.34 -13.17
C CYS A 143 -8.85 1.02 -12.58
N LEU A 144 -7.99 2.04 -12.62
CA LEU A 144 -8.36 3.38 -12.14
C LEU A 144 -9.39 4.06 -13.05
N GLU A 145 -9.31 3.86 -14.37
CA GLU A 145 -10.34 4.34 -15.29
C GLU A 145 -11.69 3.61 -15.09
N GLU A 146 -11.66 2.32 -14.73
CA GLU A 146 -12.86 1.58 -14.35
C GLU A 146 -13.43 2.07 -13.02
N LEU A 147 -12.60 2.26 -12.00
CA LEU A 147 -13.00 2.79 -10.70
C LEU A 147 -13.70 4.14 -10.88
N HIS A 148 -13.08 5.06 -11.61
CA HIS A 148 -13.66 6.37 -11.86
C HIS A 148 -15.05 6.30 -12.53
N ARG A 149 -15.24 5.41 -13.52
CA ARG A 149 -16.57 5.19 -14.13
C ARG A 149 -17.61 4.67 -13.13
N LEU A 150 -17.18 3.82 -12.18
CA LEU A 150 -18.07 3.32 -11.13
C LEU A 150 -18.46 4.43 -10.13
N GLU A 151 -17.52 5.31 -9.83
CA GLU A 151 -17.71 6.48 -8.96
C GLU A 151 -18.65 7.51 -9.62
N GLU A 152 -18.42 7.86 -10.90
CA GLU A 152 -19.31 8.75 -11.67
C GLU A 152 -20.74 8.20 -11.79
N ALA A 153 -20.87 6.87 -11.87
CA ALA A 153 -22.18 6.20 -11.89
C ALA A 153 -22.82 6.07 -10.50
N ASN A 154 -22.18 6.59 -9.45
CA ASN A 154 -22.58 6.45 -8.05
C ASN A 154 -22.93 5.00 -7.69
N THR A 155 -22.05 4.06 -8.06
CA THR A 155 -22.29 2.62 -7.93
C THR A 155 -22.38 2.20 -6.46
N PRO A 156 -23.49 1.55 -6.02
CA PRO A 156 -23.68 1.15 -4.63
C PRO A 156 -23.03 -0.19 -4.27
N SER A 157 -22.14 -0.72 -5.10
CA SER A 157 -21.50 -2.01 -4.90
C SER A 157 -20.11 -1.85 -4.32
N LEU A 158 -19.95 -2.18 -3.03
CA LEU A 158 -18.66 -2.23 -2.34
C LEU A 158 -17.69 -3.18 -3.04
N ASP A 159 -18.17 -4.33 -3.50
CA ASP A 159 -17.33 -5.35 -4.13
C ASP A 159 -16.78 -4.89 -5.48
N ARG A 160 -17.60 -4.29 -6.34
CA ARG A 160 -17.15 -3.84 -7.66
C ARG A 160 -16.13 -2.72 -7.59
N THR A 161 -16.28 -1.79 -6.67
CA THR A 161 -15.33 -0.69 -6.51
C THR A 161 -14.06 -1.15 -5.84
N ALA A 162 -14.16 -1.96 -4.79
CA ALA A 162 -12.99 -2.54 -4.13
C ALA A 162 -12.19 -3.50 -5.04
N ASP A 163 -12.84 -4.24 -5.93
CA ASP A 163 -12.20 -5.13 -6.90
C ASP A 163 -11.23 -4.39 -7.82
N THR A 164 -11.58 -3.19 -8.26
CA THR A 164 -10.69 -2.43 -9.14
C THR A 164 -9.34 -2.12 -8.47
N PHE A 165 -9.37 -1.72 -7.20
CA PHE A 165 -8.14 -1.46 -6.44
C PHE A 165 -7.43 -2.75 -6.03
N ALA A 166 -8.16 -3.79 -5.67
CA ALA A 166 -7.62 -5.10 -5.33
C ALA A 166 -6.82 -5.72 -6.50
N ARG A 167 -7.34 -5.64 -7.73
CA ARG A 167 -6.64 -6.10 -8.95
C ARG A 167 -5.34 -5.34 -9.20
N ILE A 168 -5.27 -4.06 -8.86
CA ILE A 168 -4.02 -3.30 -8.95
C ILE A 168 -2.94 -3.92 -8.07
N LEU A 169 -3.25 -4.21 -6.79
CA LEU A 169 -2.26 -4.80 -5.89
C LEU A 169 -1.91 -6.23 -6.31
N GLN A 170 -2.89 -7.03 -6.70
CA GLN A 170 -2.68 -8.38 -7.23
C GLN A 170 -1.69 -8.39 -8.39
N GLY A 171 -1.78 -7.40 -9.28
CA GLY A 171 -0.93 -7.27 -10.44
C GLY A 171 0.56 -7.12 -10.12
N ALA A 172 0.93 -6.70 -8.92
CA ALA A 172 2.32 -6.62 -8.50
C ALA A 172 2.99 -8.01 -8.35
N ALA A 173 2.21 -9.07 -8.18
CA ALA A 173 2.71 -10.44 -8.04
C ALA A 173 2.88 -11.20 -9.37
N THR A 174 2.39 -10.67 -10.49
CA THR A 174 2.28 -11.43 -11.76
C THR A 174 3.60 -11.91 -12.35
N GLN A 175 4.72 -11.32 -11.95
CA GLN A 175 6.06 -11.68 -12.43
C GLN A 175 6.83 -12.58 -11.45
N LEU A 176 6.19 -13.07 -10.38
CA LEU A 176 6.82 -14.01 -9.46
C LEU A 176 6.89 -15.42 -10.07
N ASP A 177 8.00 -16.10 -9.80
CA ASP A 177 8.19 -17.51 -10.09
C ASP A 177 8.27 -18.31 -8.76
N PRO A 178 7.78 -19.54 -8.75
CA PRO A 178 6.99 -20.21 -9.79
C PRO A 178 5.53 -19.70 -9.84
N PRO A 179 4.73 -20.03 -10.88
CA PRO A 179 3.35 -19.50 -11.06
C PRO A 179 2.40 -19.74 -9.88
N TRP A 180 2.56 -20.86 -9.16
CA TRP A 180 1.75 -21.12 -7.95
C TRP A 180 2.06 -20.13 -6.83
N ARG A 181 3.31 -19.67 -6.68
CA ARG A 181 3.70 -18.61 -5.74
C ARG A 181 3.08 -17.28 -6.16
N ALA A 182 3.18 -16.93 -7.45
CA ALA A 182 2.53 -15.73 -8.00
C ALA A 182 1.03 -15.72 -7.70
N SER A 183 0.36 -16.88 -7.83
CA SER A 183 -1.07 -17.01 -7.52
C SER A 183 -1.37 -16.77 -6.04
N ALA A 184 -0.63 -17.41 -5.12
CA ALA A 184 -0.87 -17.27 -3.68
C ALA A 184 -0.53 -15.86 -3.17
N VAL A 185 0.61 -15.27 -3.56
CA VAL A 185 0.96 -13.87 -3.25
C VAL A 185 -0.06 -12.91 -3.87
N GLY A 186 -0.53 -13.20 -5.08
CA GLY A 186 -1.59 -12.47 -5.75
C GLY A 186 -2.90 -12.46 -4.96
N GLN A 187 -3.28 -13.58 -4.33
CA GLN A 187 -4.47 -13.62 -3.45
C GLN A 187 -4.27 -12.78 -2.19
N ILE A 188 -3.12 -12.84 -1.54
CA ILE A 188 -2.82 -11.98 -0.40
C ILE A 188 -2.96 -10.51 -0.80
N LEU A 189 -2.30 -10.10 -1.89
CA LEU A 189 -2.34 -8.72 -2.37
C LEU A 189 -3.73 -8.27 -2.80
N TYR A 190 -4.52 -9.15 -3.44
CA TYR A 190 -5.91 -8.85 -3.80
C TYR A 190 -6.75 -8.54 -2.57
N HIS A 191 -6.71 -9.41 -1.57
CA HIS A 191 -7.55 -9.26 -0.38
C HIS A 191 -7.07 -8.16 0.55
N VAL A 192 -5.77 -7.91 0.66
CA VAL A 192 -5.22 -6.73 1.33
C VAL A 192 -5.61 -5.44 0.57
N GLY A 193 -5.60 -5.46 -0.76
CA GLY A 193 -6.05 -4.33 -1.57
C GLY A 193 -7.54 -4.01 -1.39
N ARG A 194 -8.39 -5.04 -1.35
CA ARG A 194 -9.82 -4.91 -1.04
C ARG A 194 -10.02 -4.33 0.36
N TRP A 195 -9.25 -4.81 1.34
CA TRP A 195 -9.27 -4.30 2.71
C TRP A 195 -8.84 -2.82 2.76
N ILE A 196 -7.74 -2.43 2.09
CA ILE A 196 -7.27 -1.03 2.03
C ILE A 196 -8.36 -0.12 1.49
N TYR A 197 -9.01 -0.49 0.38
CA TYR A 197 -10.04 0.34 -0.24
C TYR A 197 -11.23 0.56 0.69
N LEU A 198 -11.69 -0.48 1.36
CA LEU A 198 -12.85 -0.40 2.24
C LEU A 198 -12.55 0.29 3.58
N VAL A 199 -11.35 0.10 4.15
CA VAL A 199 -10.95 0.80 5.38
C VAL A 199 -10.74 2.30 5.13
N ASP A 200 -10.20 2.67 3.96
CA ASP A 200 -10.07 4.06 3.50
C ASP A 200 -11.45 4.70 3.32
N ALA A 201 -12.39 3.99 2.68
CA ALA A 201 -13.78 4.45 2.51
C ALA A 201 -14.49 4.69 3.86
N TRP A 202 -14.21 3.87 4.89
CA TRP A 202 -14.74 4.09 6.23
C TRP A 202 -14.07 5.28 6.94
N ASP A 203 -12.74 5.41 6.82
CA ASP A 203 -11.99 6.53 7.41
C ASP A 203 -12.43 7.88 6.84
N ASP A 204 -12.73 7.92 5.53
CA ASP A 204 -13.12 9.13 4.82
C ASP A 204 -14.65 9.40 4.86
N LEU A 205 -15.46 8.45 5.36
CA LEU A 205 -16.92 8.52 5.38
C LEU A 205 -17.49 9.88 5.92
N PRO A 206 -16.99 10.44 7.05
CA PRO A 206 -17.51 11.71 7.55
C PRO A 206 -17.19 12.91 6.65
N GLU A 207 -15.99 12.89 6.03
CA GLU A 207 -15.53 13.97 5.14
C GLU A 207 -16.25 13.93 3.80
N ASP A 208 -16.42 12.73 3.23
CA ASP A 208 -17.15 12.50 1.97
C ASP A 208 -18.62 12.84 2.10
N LYS A 209 -19.24 12.53 3.24
CA LYS A 209 -20.63 12.92 3.53
C LYS A 209 -20.81 14.45 3.55
N LEU A 210 -19.82 15.19 4.05
CA LEU A 210 -19.86 16.65 4.12
C LEU A 210 -19.56 17.31 2.77
N SER A 211 -18.62 16.75 2.02
CA SER A 211 -18.21 17.30 0.71
C SER A 211 -19.15 16.91 -0.43
N GLY A 212 -19.93 15.84 -0.24
CA GLY A 212 -20.72 15.23 -1.31
C GLY A 212 -19.87 14.42 -2.29
N SER A 213 -18.63 14.06 -1.90
CA SER A 213 -17.77 13.18 -2.68
C SER A 213 -18.33 11.77 -2.72
N TYR A 214 -17.98 11.03 -3.77
CA TYR A 214 -18.37 9.62 -3.83
C TYR A 214 -17.71 8.83 -2.70
N ASN A 215 -18.52 7.99 -2.07
CA ASN A 215 -18.05 6.99 -1.13
C ASN A 215 -18.94 5.74 -1.30
N PRO A 216 -18.37 4.54 -1.50
CA PRO A 216 -19.15 3.34 -1.81
C PRO A 216 -20.09 2.93 -0.67
N ILE A 217 -19.75 3.27 0.59
CA ILE A 217 -20.58 2.99 1.76
C ILE A 217 -21.78 3.94 1.76
N LEU A 218 -21.58 5.23 1.47
CA LEU A 218 -22.67 6.21 1.32
C LEU A 218 -23.57 5.86 0.13
N ALA A 219 -23.00 5.47 -0.99
CA ALA A 219 -23.76 5.08 -2.18
C ALA A 219 -24.67 3.87 -1.92
N ARG A 220 -24.21 2.92 -1.06
CA ARG A 220 -24.97 1.72 -0.72
C ARG A 220 -26.02 1.93 0.36
N PHE A 221 -25.67 2.64 1.45
CA PHE A 221 -26.48 2.69 2.67
C PHE A 221 -27.09 4.06 2.94
N GLY A 222 -26.70 5.08 2.19
CA GLY A 222 -27.23 6.44 2.35
C GLY A 222 -27.07 6.98 3.78
N GLN A 223 -28.16 7.39 4.39
CA GLN A 223 -28.17 7.94 5.76
C GLN A 223 -27.82 6.90 6.84
N GLU A 224 -28.00 5.61 6.55
CA GLU A 224 -27.70 4.52 7.48
C GLU A 224 -26.23 4.06 7.43
N ALA A 225 -25.37 4.74 6.66
CA ALA A 225 -23.99 4.33 6.43
C ALA A 225 -23.17 4.17 7.73
N GLU A 226 -23.31 5.12 8.67
CA GLU A 226 -22.59 5.09 9.95
C GLU A 226 -23.08 3.96 10.88
N ALA A 227 -24.32 3.49 10.72
CA ALA A 227 -24.88 2.37 11.47
C ALA A 227 -24.41 1.01 10.96
N GLN A 228 -23.71 0.96 9.81
CA GLN A 228 -23.24 -0.29 9.20
C GLN A 228 -21.86 -0.73 9.67
N GLN A 229 -21.39 -0.24 10.80
CA GLN A 229 -20.05 -0.55 11.32
C GLN A 229 -19.77 -2.04 11.37
N ASP A 230 -20.67 -2.84 11.92
CA ASP A 230 -20.48 -4.29 12.05
C ASP A 230 -20.45 -4.98 10.69
N TYR A 231 -21.29 -4.55 9.76
CA TYR A 231 -21.28 -5.07 8.39
C TYR A 231 -19.94 -4.81 7.69
N ILE A 232 -19.42 -3.59 7.80
CA ILE A 232 -18.12 -3.24 7.20
C ILE A 232 -16.98 -4.00 7.87
N ARG A 233 -16.96 -4.09 9.21
CA ARG A 233 -15.96 -4.89 9.94
C ARG A 233 -15.95 -6.34 9.50
N ASN A 234 -17.10 -6.97 9.41
CA ASN A 234 -17.20 -8.36 8.93
C ASN A 234 -16.67 -8.50 7.50
N THR A 235 -16.99 -7.56 6.62
CA THR A 235 -16.50 -7.54 5.23
C THR A 235 -14.98 -7.38 5.15
N LEU A 236 -14.38 -6.60 6.06
CA LEU A 236 -12.92 -6.45 6.18
C LEU A 236 -12.29 -7.75 6.70
N HIS A 237 -12.87 -8.35 7.75
CA HIS A 237 -12.39 -9.61 8.33
C HIS A 237 -12.47 -10.77 7.33
N ASP A 238 -13.53 -10.86 6.52
CA ASP A 238 -13.62 -11.84 5.44
C ASP A 238 -12.45 -11.71 4.45
N SER A 239 -12.08 -10.48 4.10
CA SER A 239 -10.94 -10.24 3.23
C SER A 239 -9.62 -10.67 3.88
N LEU A 240 -9.40 -10.31 5.15
CA LEU A 240 -8.19 -10.71 5.87
C LEU A 240 -8.10 -12.22 6.09
N GLY A 241 -9.24 -12.90 6.34
CA GLY A 241 -9.30 -14.35 6.48
C GLY A 241 -8.85 -15.10 5.22
N VAL A 242 -9.21 -14.59 4.03
CA VAL A 242 -8.72 -15.18 2.76
C VAL A 242 -7.23 -14.87 2.55
N ALA A 243 -6.78 -13.67 2.87
CA ALA A 243 -5.36 -13.31 2.80
C ALA A 243 -4.52 -14.20 3.73
N ASP A 244 -4.99 -14.43 4.96
CA ASP A 244 -4.33 -15.30 5.94
C ASP A 244 -4.30 -16.76 5.46
N THR A 245 -5.41 -17.27 4.91
CA THR A 245 -5.46 -18.60 4.29
C THR A 245 -4.43 -18.73 3.16
N ALA A 246 -4.32 -17.73 2.28
CA ALA A 246 -3.33 -17.74 1.21
C ALA A 246 -1.89 -17.65 1.75
N PHE A 247 -1.69 -16.92 2.85
CA PHE A 247 -0.40 -16.82 3.54
C PHE A 247 0.09 -18.19 4.03
N THR A 248 -0.79 -19.01 4.59
CA THR A 248 -0.42 -20.36 5.10
C THR A 248 -0.04 -21.36 4.00
N LEU A 249 -0.29 -21.05 2.72
CA LEU A 249 0.07 -21.92 1.59
C LEU A 249 1.54 -21.83 1.17
N LEU A 250 2.27 -20.85 1.71
CA LEU A 250 3.64 -20.54 1.28
C LEU A 250 4.63 -20.69 2.43
N ASP A 251 5.84 -21.10 2.08
CA ASP A 251 7.02 -20.96 2.94
C ASP A 251 7.58 -19.54 2.77
N TRP A 252 7.69 -18.81 3.88
CA TRP A 252 8.20 -17.45 3.92
C TRP A 252 9.62 -17.35 4.49
N GLY A 253 10.17 -18.49 4.95
CA GLY A 253 11.48 -18.54 5.60
C GLY A 253 11.57 -17.55 6.76
N GLU A 254 12.62 -16.74 6.78
CA GLU A 254 12.87 -15.76 7.84
C GLU A 254 11.90 -14.57 7.86
N TRP A 255 11.06 -14.40 6.81
CA TRP A 255 10.06 -13.33 6.74
C TRP A 255 8.73 -13.69 7.41
N GLU A 256 8.51 -14.97 7.72
CA GLU A 256 7.23 -15.46 8.25
C GLU A 256 6.77 -14.73 9.52
N PRO A 257 7.62 -14.51 10.57
CA PRO A 257 7.18 -13.81 11.78
C PRO A 257 6.75 -12.37 11.51
N LEU A 258 7.52 -11.66 10.67
CA LEU A 258 7.23 -10.26 10.35
C LEU A 258 5.97 -10.11 9.47
N LEU A 259 5.81 -10.95 8.45
CA LEU A 259 4.62 -10.94 7.59
C LEU A 259 3.38 -11.36 8.36
N GLY A 260 3.45 -12.42 9.16
CA GLY A 260 2.36 -12.87 10.03
C GLY A 260 1.96 -11.81 11.05
N HIS A 261 2.94 -11.05 11.60
CA HIS A 261 2.64 -9.92 12.47
C HIS A 261 1.92 -8.79 11.72
N ILE A 262 2.35 -8.44 10.50
CA ILE A 262 1.70 -7.37 9.71
C ILE A 262 0.27 -7.76 9.38
N LEU A 263 0.05 -8.98 8.84
CA LEU A 263 -1.27 -9.46 8.43
C LEU A 263 -2.19 -9.70 9.64
N GLY A 264 -1.74 -10.44 10.64
CA GLY A 264 -2.55 -10.86 11.79
C GLY A 264 -2.74 -9.78 12.86
N THR A 265 -1.73 -8.93 13.11
CA THR A 265 -1.80 -7.92 14.18
C THR A 265 -1.86 -6.50 13.63
N GLY A 266 -1.03 -6.21 12.65
CA GLY A 266 -0.84 -4.86 12.12
C GLY A 266 -2.10 -4.30 11.49
N LEU A 267 -2.72 -5.05 10.56
CA LEU A 267 -3.93 -4.62 9.86
C LEU A 267 -5.10 -4.45 10.81
N HIS A 268 -5.30 -5.37 11.76
CA HIS A 268 -6.35 -5.25 12.77
C HIS A 268 -6.16 -4.05 13.70
N ALA A 269 -4.92 -3.72 14.08
CA ALA A 269 -4.63 -2.55 14.91
C ALA A 269 -4.89 -1.24 14.15
N VAL A 270 -4.64 -1.21 12.85
CA VAL A 270 -4.99 -0.08 11.98
C VAL A 270 -6.50 0.04 11.83
N GLU A 271 -7.19 -1.05 11.56
CA GLU A 271 -8.65 -1.09 11.49
C GLU A 271 -9.28 -0.51 12.75
N GLU A 272 -8.88 -1.00 13.94
CA GLU A 272 -9.40 -0.49 15.20
C GLU A 272 -9.13 1.00 15.39
N ALA A 273 -7.94 1.49 14.99
CA ALA A 273 -7.61 2.90 15.05
C ALA A 273 -8.48 3.75 14.10
N VAL A 274 -8.85 3.22 12.93
CA VAL A 274 -9.76 3.86 11.98
C VAL A 274 -11.18 3.92 12.56
N PHE A 275 -11.72 2.80 13.01
CA PHE A 275 -13.09 2.72 13.53
C PHE A 275 -13.29 3.52 14.83
N THR A 276 -12.23 3.75 15.60
CA THR A 276 -12.25 4.61 16.80
C THR A 276 -11.91 6.07 16.52
N GLY A 277 -11.67 6.45 15.27
CA GLY A 277 -11.30 7.80 14.86
C GLY A 277 -9.93 8.26 15.38
N GLN A 278 -9.07 7.31 15.79
CA GLN A 278 -7.71 7.60 16.28
C GLN A 278 -6.68 7.63 15.14
N TRP A 279 -7.00 7.09 13.96
CA TRP A 279 -6.08 6.96 12.84
C TRP A 279 -5.58 8.31 12.32
N LYS A 280 -6.48 9.21 11.96
CA LYS A 280 -6.14 10.57 11.48
C LYS A 280 -5.38 11.40 12.53
N LYS A 281 -5.63 11.16 13.82
CA LYS A 281 -4.89 11.81 14.93
C LYS A 281 -3.44 11.32 15.00
N LYS A 282 -3.17 10.03 14.75
CA LYS A 282 -1.81 9.46 14.72
C LYS A 282 -1.01 9.95 13.52
N GLN A 283 -1.64 10.13 12.37
CA GLN A 283 -0.96 10.65 11.17
C GLN A 283 -0.51 12.11 11.30
N LYS A 284 -1.25 12.93 12.07
CA LYS A 284 -0.89 14.34 12.33
C LYS A 284 0.31 14.51 13.27
N LYS A 285 0.84 13.44 13.90
CA LYS A 285 2.04 13.42 14.75
C LYS A 285 3.16 12.55 14.14
N PRO A 286 3.83 12.97 13.06
CA PRO A 286 4.75 12.11 12.31
C PRO A 286 6.12 11.85 12.98
N HIS A 287 6.37 12.24 14.23
CA HIS A 287 7.71 12.25 14.83
C HIS A 287 7.87 11.43 16.12
N GLN A 288 7.09 10.38 16.31
CA GLN A 288 7.35 9.38 17.37
C GLN A 288 7.40 7.94 16.80
N MET A 289 8.07 7.79 15.65
CA MET A 289 8.49 6.48 15.13
C MET A 289 10.01 6.45 14.96
#